data_ceb70e4d80501a6b501c8a48ad35c8bf
#
_entry.id   ceb70e4d80501a6b501c8a48ad35c8bf
#
_cell.length_a   1.000
_cell.length_b   1.000
_cell.length_c   1.000
_cell.angle_alpha   90.00
_cell.angle_beta   90.00
_cell.angle_gamma   90.00
#
_symmetry.space_group_name_H-M   'P 1'
#
loop_
_entity.id
_entity.type
_entity.pdbx_description
1 polymer ?
#
loop_
_entity_poly.entity_id
_entity_poly.type
_entity_poly.pdbx_seq_one_letter_code
_entity_poly.pdbx_strand_id
1 'polypeptide(L)'
;QVNHDNSGARQLYDSLGFHLVTSRTSWERVGRFEPQPLALPGVEIRPARSSEWQAIFNFALTHRPEGFTWPQPLRIADWRPSLWRGLGSFLSGRWQELWRAVDPATNTLLGFFRLDMSFGPVDHLGLLTHPDWRDRLDRPLLAAAVRRLHGRSWPIRLDHPASQAEAPLRELGFRPTQTLVWMQKTI
;
A
#
# COMPACT_ATOMS: atom_id res chain seq x y z
N GLN A 1 7.18 -18.80 -1.12
CA GLN A 1 6.06 -18.32 -0.30
C GLN A 1 5.10 -19.46 -0.02
N VAL A 2 4.43 -19.41 1.11
CA VAL A 2 3.47 -20.44 1.55
C VAL A 2 2.25 -19.75 2.15
N ASN A 3 1.06 -20.37 2.03
CA ASN A 3 -0.12 -19.87 2.71
C ASN A 3 0.05 -19.99 4.23
N HIS A 4 -0.33 -18.96 4.98
CA HIS A 4 -0.23 -18.93 6.44
C HIS A 4 -0.90 -20.15 7.09
N ASP A 5 -2.04 -20.59 6.56
CA ASP A 5 -2.84 -21.68 7.11
C ASP A 5 -2.27 -23.07 6.74
N ASN A 6 -1.28 -23.15 5.85
CA ASN A 6 -0.65 -24.41 5.47
C ASN A 6 0.52 -24.74 6.41
N SER A 7 0.17 -25.26 7.61
CA SER A 7 1.15 -25.64 8.62
C SER A 7 2.12 -26.72 8.15
N GLY A 8 1.65 -27.70 7.37
CA GLY A 8 2.49 -28.79 6.85
C GLY A 8 3.57 -28.28 5.89
N ALA A 9 3.21 -27.39 4.97
CA ALA A 9 4.20 -26.78 4.07
C ALA A 9 5.19 -25.90 4.83
N ARG A 10 4.73 -25.17 5.86
CA ARG A 10 5.64 -24.36 6.70
C ARG A 10 6.66 -25.23 7.42
N GLN A 11 6.22 -26.31 8.08
CA GLN A 11 7.10 -27.25 8.75
C GLN A 11 8.11 -27.88 7.78
N LEU A 12 7.68 -28.23 6.56
CA LEU A 12 8.58 -28.75 5.53
C LEU A 12 9.66 -27.72 5.18
N TYR A 13 9.30 -26.45 4.94
CA TYR A 13 10.28 -25.41 4.61
C TYR A 13 11.23 -25.13 5.79
N ASP A 14 10.71 -25.11 7.02
CA ASP A 14 11.55 -24.97 8.23
C ASP A 14 12.57 -26.12 8.34
N SER A 15 12.14 -27.37 8.10
CA SER A 15 13.03 -28.55 8.10
C SER A 15 14.11 -28.52 7.02
N LEU A 16 13.84 -27.81 5.90
CA LEU A 16 14.78 -27.58 4.81
C LEU A 16 15.70 -26.37 5.04
N GLY A 17 15.63 -25.73 6.21
CA GLY A 17 16.47 -24.60 6.58
C GLY A 17 16.01 -23.25 6.01
N PHE A 18 14.74 -23.13 5.62
CA PHE A 18 14.15 -21.84 5.31
C PHE A 18 13.71 -21.15 6.60
N HIS A 19 13.89 -19.85 6.69
CA HIS A 19 13.43 -19.00 7.79
C HIS A 19 12.39 -17.98 7.30
N LEU A 20 11.50 -17.58 8.21
CA LEU A 20 10.48 -16.57 7.95
C LEU A 20 11.14 -15.21 7.75
N VAL A 21 10.84 -14.53 6.66
CA VAL A 21 11.27 -13.15 6.39
C VAL A 21 10.14 -12.16 6.68
N THR A 22 8.97 -12.41 6.13
CA THR A 22 7.82 -11.52 6.30
C THR A 22 6.51 -12.26 6.02
N SER A 23 5.42 -11.70 6.51
CA SER A 23 4.08 -12.14 6.15
C SER A 23 3.25 -10.97 5.65
N ARG A 24 2.38 -11.25 4.68
CA ARG A 24 1.54 -10.25 4.03
C ARG A 24 0.13 -10.75 3.90
N THR A 25 -0.83 -9.91 4.28
CA THR A 25 -2.25 -10.15 4.07
C THR A 25 -2.74 -9.34 2.88
N SER A 26 -3.40 -10.02 1.95
CA SER A 26 -4.15 -9.38 0.87
C SER A 26 -5.54 -9.04 1.38
N TRP A 27 -5.92 -7.79 1.21
CA TRP A 27 -7.21 -7.24 1.61
C TRP A 27 -8.00 -6.82 0.39
N GLU A 28 -9.30 -7.03 0.43
CA GLU A 28 -10.20 -6.57 -0.62
C GLU A 28 -11.39 -5.83 -0.02
N ARG A 29 -11.75 -4.73 -0.64
CA ARG A 29 -12.94 -3.96 -0.31
C ARG A 29 -13.86 -3.90 -1.50
N VAL A 30 -15.10 -4.31 -1.29
CA VAL A 30 -16.18 -4.22 -2.27
C VAL A 30 -17.26 -3.29 -1.71
N GLY A 31 -17.84 -2.47 -2.56
CA GLY A 31 -18.94 -1.58 -2.18
C GLY A 31 -18.59 -0.10 -2.24
N ARG A 32 -19.63 0.74 -2.11
CA ARG A 32 -19.59 2.18 -2.34
C ARG A 32 -19.74 3.02 -1.06
N PHE A 33 -19.50 2.44 0.10
CA PHE A 33 -19.54 3.21 1.35
C PHE A 33 -18.47 4.31 1.32
N GLU A 34 -18.89 5.55 1.51
CA GLU A 34 -17.99 6.68 1.64
C GLU A 34 -17.68 6.95 3.11
N PRO A 35 -16.42 6.76 3.54
CA PRO A 35 -16.06 7.08 4.91
C PRO A 35 -16.06 8.59 5.14
N GLN A 36 -16.40 8.99 6.36
CA GLN A 36 -16.28 10.39 6.76
C GLN A 36 -14.82 10.86 6.64
N PRO A 37 -14.59 12.14 6.27
CA PRO A 37 -13.25 12.71 6.31
C PRO A 37 -12.67 12.60 7.72
N LEU A 38 -11.45 12.08 7.79
CA LEU A 38 -10.71 11.98 9.05
C LEU A 38 -9.56 12.98 9.01
N ALA A 39 -9.76 14.11 9.68
CA ALA A 39 -8.68 15.06 9.89
C ALA A 39 -7.82 14.61 11.08
N LEU A 40 -6.52 14.62 10.89
CA LEU A 40 -5.55 14.42 11.97
C LEU A 40 -4.88 15.79 12.26
N PRO A 41 -5.05 16.38 13.46
CA PRO A 41 -4.39 17.63 13.79
C PRO A 41 -2.87 17.56 13.55
N GLY A 42 -2.33 18.60 12.93
CA GLY A 42 -0.91 18.65 12.58
C GLY A 42 -0.48 17.78 11.39
N VAL A 43 -1.45 17.26 10.62
CA VAL A 43 -1.14 16.47 9.40
C VAL A 43 -2.02 16.97 8.26
N GLU A 44 -1.38 17.24 7.12
CA GLU A 44 -2.04 17.52 5.86
C GLU A 44 -1.95 16.30 4.93
N ILE A 45 -3.10 15.81 4.46
CA ILE A 45 -3.18 14.75 3.44
C ILE A 45 -3.60 15.38 2.11
N ARG A 46 -2.75 15.28 1.09
CA ARG A 46 -2.99 15.90 -0.22
C ARG A 46 -2.37 15.10 -1.37
N PRO A 47 -2.81 15.34 -2.61
CA PRO A 47 -2.12 14.82 -3.78
C PRO A 47 -0.65 15.26 -3.81
N ALA A 48 0.24 14.35 -4.19
CA ALA A 48 1.64 14.66 -4.37
C ALA A 48 1.84 15.46 -5.68
N ARG A 49 2.70 16.48 -5.62
CA ARG A 49 3.15 17.17 -6.83
C ARG A 49 4.17 16.31 -7.57
N SER A 50 4.27 16.48 -8.88
CA SER A 50 5.23 15.72 -9.69
C SER A 50 6.68 15.91 -9.26
N SER A 51 7.05 17.03 -8.66
CA SER A 51 8.39 17.28 -8.11
C SER A 51 8.68 16.53 -6.81
N GLU A 52 7.67 16.00 -6.12
CA GLU A 52 7.79 15.36 -4.80
C GLU A 52 8.03 13.83 -4.89
N TRP A 53 8.00 13.25 -6.09
CA TRP A 53 8.15 11.81 -6.30
C TRP A 53 9.43 11.24 -5.69
N GLN A 54 10.53 11.99 -5.74
CA GLN A 54 11.84 11.55 -5.25
C GLN A 54 11.85 11.40 -3.73
N ALA A 55 11.26 12.36 -3.02
CA ALA A 55 11.12 12.29 -1.56
C ALA A 55 10.26 11.08 -1.14
N ILE A 56 9.16 10.83 -1.86
CA ILE A 56 8.28 9.69 -1.59
C ILE A 56 8.97 8.36 -1.94
N PHE A 57 9.72 8.31 -3.03
CA PHE A 57 10.49 7.13 -3.40
C PHE A 57 11.56 6.79 -2.34
N ASN A 58 12.31 7.80 -1.88
CA ASN A 58 13.31 7.63 -0.82
C ASN A 58 12.66 7.18 0.50
N PHE A 59 11.51 7.75 0.85
CA PHE A 59 10.74 7.30 2.00
C PHE A 59 10.32 5.83 1.87
N ALA A 60 9.89 5.41 0.67
CA ALA A 60 9.55 4.02 0.41
C ALA A 60 10.76 3.08 0.53
N LEU A 61 11.93 3.50 0.08
CA LEU A 61 13.17 2.73 0.24
C LEU A 61 13.55 2.53 1.72
N THR A 62 13.36 3.59 2.54
CA THR A 62 13.77 3.58 3.94
C THR A 62 12.80 2.82 4.85
N HIS A 63 11.48 2.95 4.58
CA HIS A 63 10.45 2.50 5.54
C HIS A 63 9.65 1.28 5.07
N ARG A 64 9.84 0.82 3.83
CA ARG A 64 9.18 -0.39 3.35
C ARG A 64 9.66 -1.60 4.14
N PRO A 65 8.76 -2.43 4.67
CA PRO A 65 9.14 -3.63 5.41
C PRO A 65 10.00 -4.56 4.57
N GLU A 66 10.94 -5.22 5.22
CA GLU A 66 11.79 -6.24 4.59
C GLU A 66 10.93 -7.33 3.94
N GLY A 67 11.37 -7.85 2.80
CA GLY A 67 10.61 -8.84 2.02
C GLY A 67 9.45 -8.28 1.20
N PHE A 68 9.02 -7.03 1.41
CA PHE A 68 7.97 -6.39 0.59
C PHE A 68 8.45 -5.92 -0.79
N THR A 69 9.73 -6.00 -1.06
CA THR A 69 10.30 -5.71 -2.38
C THR A 69 10.17 -6.87 -3.38
N TRP A 70 9.78 -8.05 -2.92
CA TRP A 70 9.56 -9.22 -3.75
C TRP A 70 8.05 -9.56 -3.81
N PRO A 71 7.47 -9.93 -4.96
CA PRO A 71 8.08 -10.07 -6.29
C PRO A 71 8.18 -8.75 -7.08
N GLN A 72 7.78 -7.61 -6.50
CA GLN A 72 7.76 -6.31 -7.16
C GLN A 72 8.82 -5.38 -6.56
N PRO A 73 10.06 -5.42 -7.06
CA PRO A 73 11.09 -4.51 -6.59
C PRO A 73 10.71 -3.05 -6.86
N LEU A 74 11.12 -2.15 -5.97
CA LEU A 74 10.96 -0.71 -6.17
C LEU A 74 11.86 -0.26 -7.32
N ARG A 75 11.27 -0.06 -8.50
CA ARG A 75 11.98 0.46 -9.66
C ARG A 75 11.78 1.96 -9.73
N ILE A 76 12.87 2.73 -9.71
CA ILE A 76 12.83 4.20 -9.82
C ILE A 76 12.01 4.67 -11.03
N ALA A 77 12.09 3.89 -12.12
CA ALA A 77 11.31 4.14 -13.32
C ALA A 77 9.80 4.19 -13.08
N ASP A 78 9.26 3.44 -12.12
CA ASP A 78 7.82 3.38 -11.83
C ASP A 78 7.31 4.58 -11.01
N TRP A 79 8.23 5.37 -10.46
CA TRP A 79 7.95 6.53 -9.62
C TRP A 79 8.24 7.86 -10.31
N ARG A 80 9.20 7.87 -11.24
CA ARG A 80 9.59 9.07 -11.96
C ARG A 80 8.47 9.53 -12.90
N PRO A 81 7.96 10.77 -12.76
CA PRO A 81 7.02 11.35 -13.70
C PRO A 81 7.59 11.39 -15.12
N SER A 82 6.81 10.98 -16.11
CA SER A 82 7.21 11.02 -17.52
C SER A 82 6.01 11.41 -18.37
N LEU A 83 6.18 12.42 -19.21
CA LEU A 83 5.13 12.88 -20.15
C LEU A 83 4.68 11.75 -21.08
N TRP A 84 5.63 10.97 -21.60
CA TRP A 84 5.34 9.84 -22.49
C TRP A 84 4.59 8.72 -21.78
N ARG A 85 4.90 8.49 -20.51
CA ARG A 85 4.18 7.50 -19.70
C ARG A 85 2.77 8.00 -19.40
N GLY A 86 2.58 9.29 -19.11
CA GLY A 86 1.26 9.90 -18.93
C GLY A 86 0.37 9.71 -20.15
N LEU A 87 0.89 9.95 -21.35
CA LEU A 87 0.15 9.74 -22.60
C LEU A 87 -0.15 8.24 -22.84
N GLY A 88 0.84 7.37 -22.67
CA GLY A 88 0.65 5.93 -22.79
C GLY A 88 -0.33 5.37 -21.77
N SER A 89 -0.31 5.88 -20.54
CA SER A 89 -1.25 5.50 -19.48
C SER A 89 -2.67 5.94 -19.82
N PHE A 90 -2.84 7.15 -20.32
CA PHE A 90 -4.14 7.66 -20.80
C PHE A 90 -4.72 6.79 -21.92
N LEU A 91 -3.91 6.44 -22.91
CA LEU A 91 -4.31 5.57 -24.03
C LEU A 91 -4.61 4.12 -23.60
N SER A 92 -3.91 3.62 -22.59
CA SER A 92 -4.14 2.27 -22.04
C SER A 92 -5.21 2.21 -20.96
N GLY A 93 -5.85 3.34 -20.63
CA GLY A 93 -6.84 3.43 -19.57
C GLY A 93 -6.31 3.10 -18.18
N ARG A 94 -5.03 3.32 -17.97
CA ARG A 94 -4.37 3.15 -16.68
C ARG A 94 -3.87 4.49 -16.19
N TRP A 95 -4.12 4.80 -14.93
CA TRP A 95 -3.56 6.01 -14.32
C TRP A 95 -3.20 5.74 -12.87
N GLN A 96 -2.28 6.54 -12.39
CA GLN A 96 -1.72 6.43 -11.08
C GLN A 96 -1.87 7.75 -10.35
N GLU A 97 -2.26 7.67 -9.09
CA GLU A 97 -2.25 8.82 -8.19
C GLU A 97 -1.39 8.51 -6.98
N LEU A 98 -0.67 9.52 -6.55
CA LEU A 98 0.17 9.48 -5.37
C LEU A 98 -0.29 10.58 -4.42
N TRP A 99 -0.57 10.20 -3.18
CA TRP A 99 -1.02 11.10 -2.11
C TRP A 99 -0.06 11.02 -0.94
N ARG A 100 0.21 12.13 -0.32
CA ARG A 100 1.14 12.21 0.80
C ARG A 100 0.49 12.80 2.03
N ALA A 101 0.92 12.33 3.20
CA ALA A 101 0.64 12.93 4.50
C ALA A 101 1.92 13.62 4.98
N VAL A 102 1.80 14.88 5.35
CA VAL A 102 2.93 15.71 5.79
C VAL A 102 2.60 16.47 7.06
N ASP A 103 3.62 16.75 7.83
CA ASP A 103 3.60 17.83 8.82
C ASP A 103 3.67 19.16 8.07
N PRO A 104 2.64 20.01 8.11
CA PRO A 104 2.62 21.26 7.35
C PRO A 104 3.67 22.29 7.83
N ALA A 105 4.12 22.21 9.09
CA ALA A 105 5.11 23.13 9.63
C ALA A 105 6.53 22.85 9.12
N THR A 106 6.89 21.56 8.95
CA THR A 106 8.23 21.13 8.55
C THR A 106 8.28 20.57 7.14
N ASN A 107 7.11 20.32 6.52
CA ASN A 107 6.94 19.59 5.26
C ASN A 107 7.54 18.17 5.30
N THR A 108 7.71 17.62 6.51
CA THR A 108 8.20 16.25 6.72
C THR A 108 7.17 15.24 6.24
N LEU A 109 7.60 14.28 5.43
CA LEU A 109 6.75 13.18 4.94
C LEU A 109 6.53 12.16 6.06
N LEU A 110 5.27 11.93 6.42
CA LEU A 110 4.85 11.01 7.49
C LEU A 110 4.29 9.70 6.94
N GLY A 111 3.84 9.72 5.70
CA GLY A 111 3.30 8.56 5.01
C GLY A 111 2.74 8.93 3.64
N PHE A 112 2.36 7.92 2.89
CA PHE A 112 1.72 8.11 1.59
C PHE A 112 0.82 6.93 1.24
N PHE A 113 -0.10 7.16 0.32
CA PHE A 113 -0.74 6.09 -0.42
C PHE A 113 -0.62 6.31 -1.92
N ARG A 114 -0.62 5.20 -2.64
CA ARG A 114 -0.59 5.13 -4.10
C ARG A 114 -1.82 4.41 -4.58
N LEU A 115 -2.48 4.97 -5.57
CA LEU A 115 -3.60 4.36 -6.27
C LEU A 115 -3.17 4.00 -7.68
N ASP A 116 -3.26 2.73 -8.04
CA ASP A 116 -3.10 2.24 -9.40
C ASP A 116 -4.49 1.86 -9.93
N MET A 117 -5.03 2.69 -10.79
CA MET A 117 -6.38 2.59 -11.33
C MET A 117 -6.36 2.20 -12.79
N SER A 118 -7.37 1.44 -13.22
CA SER A 118 -7.51 1.05 -14.63
C SER A 118 -8.98 0.91 -15.02
N PHE A 119 -9.26 0.66 -16.29
CA PHE A 119 -10.55 0.16 -16.74
C PHE A 119 -10.75 -1.34 -16.44
N GLY A 120 -9.78 -1.98 -15.81
CA GLY A 120 -9.84 -3.37 -15.37
C GLY A 120 -10.68 -3.55 -14.11
N PRO A 121 -10.90 -4.80 -13.69
CA PRO A 121 -11.88 -5.14 -12.66
C PRO A 121 -11.43 -4.85 -11.22
N VAL A 122 -10.27 -4.23 -11.01
CA VAL A 122 -9.69 -4.00 -9.68
C VAL A 122 -8.85 -2.72 -9.66
N ASP A 123 -9.03 -1.92 -8.63
CA ASP A 123 -8.11 -0.81 -8.28
C ASP A 123 -7.13 -1.28 -7.20
N HIS A 124 -5.85 -0.96 -7.34
CA HIS A 124 -4.83 -1.32 -6.35
C HIS A 124 -4.46 -0.12 -5.49
N LEU A 125 -4.41 -0.36 -4.19
CA LEU A 125 -3.98 0.60 -3.18
C LEU A 125 -2.66 0.13 -2.58
N GLY A 126 -1.66 1.01 -2.56
CA GLY A 126 -0.45 0.85 -1.76
C GLY A 126 -0.46 1.85 -0.61
N LEU A 127 -0.13 1.42 0.60
CA LEU A 127 -0.04 2.25 1.80
C LEU A 127 1.32 2.08 2.45
N LEU A 128 1.95 3.18 2.82
CA LEU A 128 3.15 3.16 3.64
C LEU A 128 3.17 4.36 4.58
N THR A 129 3.37 4.07 5.86
CA THR A 129 3.37 5.05 6.95
C THR A 129 4.68 4.93 7.72
N HIS A 130 5.22 6.06 8.16
CA HIS A 130 6.36 6.09 9.08
C HIS A 130 6.06 5.24 10.31
N PRO A 131 6.98 4.40 10.80
CA PRO A 131 6.71 3.50 11.92
C PRO A 131 6.08 4.17 13.13
N ASP A 132 6.57 5.33 13.53
CA ASP A 132 6.09 6.07 14.70
C ASP A 132 4.69 6.70 14.52
N TRP A 133 4.15 6.67 13.30
CA TRP A 133 2.87 7.28 12.96
C TRP A 133 1.79 6.27 12.58
N ARG A 134 2.09 4.99 12.47
CA ARG A 134 1.18 3.95 11.95
C ARG A 134 -0.18 3.97 12.64
N ASP A 135 -0.20 3.84 13.96
CA ASP A 135 -1.45 3.74 14.74
C ASP A 135 -2.35 4.97 14.60
N ARG A 136 -1.78 6.13 14.26
CA ARG A 136 -2.48 7.40 14.15
C ARG A 136 -2.84 7.75 12.71
N LEU A 137 -2.00 7.38 11.74
CA LEU A 137 -2.06 7.86 10.37
C LEU A 137 -2.64 6.84 9.38
N ASP A 138 -2.56 5.54 9.66
CA ASP A 138 -3.07 4.51 8.75
C ASP A 138 -4.57 4.70 8.47
N ARG A 139 -5.38 4.94 9.49
CA ARG A 139 -6.82 5.14 9.34
C ARG A 139 -7.18 6.39 8.52
N PRO A 140 -6.63 7.60 8.78
CA PRO A 140 -6.83 8.77 7.93
C PRO A 140 -6.41 8.58 6.48
N LEU A 141 -5.24 7.96 6.22
CA LEU A 141 -4.77 7.70 4.87
C LEU A 141 -5.67 6.72 4.12
N LEU A 142 -6.07 5.62 4.76
CA LEU A 142 -7.00 4.65 4.20
C LEU A 142 -8.37 5.29 3.91
N ALA A 143 -8.89 6.11 4.81
CA ALA A 143 -10.15 6.82 4.62
C ALA A 143 -10.07 7.78 3.42
N ALA A 144 -8.96 8.52 3.28
CA ALA A 144 -8.72 9.41 2.14
C ALA A 144 -8.65 8.62 0.82
N ALA A 145 -7.96 7.47 0.79
CA ALA A 145 -7.87 6.61 -0.38
C ALA A 145 -9.25 6.05 -0.79
N VAL A 146 -10.02 5.54 0.17
CA VAL A 146 -11.37 5.01 -0.09
C VAL A 146 -12.30 6.10 -0.59
N ARG A 147 -12.26 7.32 -0.01
CA ARG A 147 -13.04 8.46 -0.50
C ARG A 147 -12.64 8.84 -1.92
N ARG A 148 -11.35 8.84 -2.24
CA ARG A 148 -10.89 9.15 -3.60
C ARG A 148 -11.43 8.16 -4.63
N LEU A 149 -11.62 6.89 -4.25
CA LEU A 149 -12.14 5.81 -5.10
C LEU A 149 -13.66 5.61 -5.00
N HIS A 150 -14.37 6.37 -4.16
CA HIS A 150 -15.80 6.19 -3.89
C HIS A 150 -16.69 6.14 -5.15
N GLY A 151 -16.41 6.98 -6.14
CA GLY A 151 -17.17 7.01 -7.40
C GLY A 151 -16.91 5.82 -8.35
N ARG A 152 -15.96 4.94 -8.01
CA ARG A 152 -15.60 3.79 -8.85
C ARG A 152 -16.33 2.53 -8.39
N SER A 153 -16.67 1.67 -9.36
CA SER A 153 -17.43 0.43 -9.10
C SER A 153 -16.54 -0.78 -8.85
N TRP A 154 -15.23 -0.62 -9.00
CA TRP A 154 -14.28 -1.72 -8.88
C TRP A 154 -13.91 -2.01 -7.43
N PRO A 155 -13.63 -3.28 -7.08
CA PRO A 155 -13.01 -3.62 -5.81
C PRO A 155 -11.67 -2.90 -5.63
N ILE A 156 -11.35 -2.56 -4.38
CA ILE A 156 -10.05 -2.03 -4.00
C ILE A 156 -9.26 -3.16 -3.37
N ARG A 157 -8.07 -3.46 -3.89
CA ARG A 157 -7.13 -4.42 -3.32
C ARG A 157 -5.93 -3.74 -2.70
N LEU A 158 -5.52 -4.23 -1.55
CA LEU A 158 -4.35 -3.79 -0.80
C LEU A 158 -3.59 -5.01 -0.29
N ASP A 159 -2.31 -5.09 -0.60
CA ASP A 159 -1.39 -5.99 0.08
C ASP A 159 -0.66 -5.23 1.19
N HIS A 160 -0.78 -5.72 2.43
CA HIS A 160 -0.22 -5.04 3.60
C HIS A 160 0.49 -6.03 4.53
N PRO A 161 1.52 -5.61 5.29
CA PRO A 161 2.13 -6.49 6.28
C PRO A 161 1.07 -7.08 7.20
N ALA A 162 1.16 -8.38 7.46
CA ALA A 162 0.23 -9.03 8.37
C ALA A 162 0.30 -8.39 9.76
N SER A 163 -0.83 -8.31 10.42
CA SER A 163 -1.01 -7.70 11.75
C SER A 163 -0.82 -6.16 11.79
N GLN A 164 -0.63 -5.49 10.65
CA GLN A 164 -0.60 -4.02 10.59
C GLN A 164 -1.90 -3.48 10.00
N ALA A 165 -2.37 -2.34 10.54
CA ALA A 165 -3.57 -1.62 10.09
C ALA A 165 -4.86 -2.48 10.03
N GLU A 166 -4.93 -3.63 10.70
CA GLU A 166 -6.10 -4.53 10.62
C GLU A 166 -7.40 -3.87 11.09
N ALA A 167 -7.37 -3.19 12.22
CA ALA A 167 -8.56 -2.53 12.76
C ALA A 167 -9.08 -1.45 11.80
N PRO A 168 -8.29 -0.46 11.36
CA PRO A 168 -8.74 0.53 10.39
C PRO A 168 -9.14 -0.05 9.04
N LEU A 169 -8.51 -1.13 8.57
CA LEU A 169 -8.92 -1.81 7.34
C LEU A 169 -10.32 -2.41 7.48
N ARG A 170 -10.59 -3.14 8.58
CA ARG A 170 -11.92 -3.72 8.85
C ARG A 170 -13.00 -2.66 9.01
N GLU A 171 -12.73 -1.58 9.74
CA GLU A 171 -13.64 -0.45 9.91
C GLU A 171 -14.03 0.21 8.57
N LEU A 172 -13.08 0.28 7.63
CA LEU A 172 -13.31 0.84 6.30
C LEU A 172 -13.88 -0.17 5.29
N GLY A 173 -14.27 -1.38 5.76
CA GLY A 173 -14.96 -2.38 4.97
C GLY A 173 -14.04 -3.29 4.16
N PHE A 174 -12.74 -3.29 4.40
CA PHE A 174 -11.84 -4.28 3.83
C PHE A 174 -11.98 -5.62 4.54
N ARG A 175 -11.87 -6.71 3.77
CA ARG A 175 -11.85 -8.08 4.26
C ARG A 175 -10.56 -8.75 3.86
N PRO A 176 -9.91 -9.52 4.75
CA PRO A 176 -8.73 -10.29 4.37
C PRO A 176 -9.16 -11.42 3.44
N THR A 177 -8.41 -11.63 2.37
CA THR A 177 -8.65 -12.70 1.41
C THR A 177 -7.64 -13.82 1.53
N GLN A 178 -6.38 -13.48 1.80
CA GLN A 178 -5.29 -14.44 1.93
C GLN A 178 -4.14 -13.85 2.72
N THR A 179 -3.49 -14.66 3.56
CA THR A 179 -2.22 -14.32 4.19
C THR A 179 -1.13 -15.25 3.67
N LEU A 180 -0.09 -14.66 3.09
CA LEU A 180 1.08 -15.37 2.58
C LEU A 180 2.30 -15.10 3.47
N VAL A 181 3.08 -16.16 3.66
CA VAL A 181 4.34 -16.13 4.40
C VAL A 181 5.49 -16.25 3.41
N TRP A 182 6.45 -15.36 3.48
CA TRP A 182 7.70 -15.40 2.72
C TRP A 182 8.78 -16.03 3.57
N MET A 183 9.35 -17.08 3.04
CA MET A 183 10.46 -17.80 3.66
C MET A 183 11.67 -17.74 2.74
N GLN A 184 12.84 -17.58 3.31
CA GLN A 184 14.11 -17.52 2.59
C GLN A 184 15.09 -18.53 3.19
N LYS A 185 15.93 -19.12 2.35
CA LYS A 185 17.07 -19.93 2.76
C LYS A 185 18.35 -19.16 2.42
N THR A 186 19.21 -18.97 3.42
CA THR A 186 20.56 -18.46 3.19
C THR A 186 21.40 -19.59 2.60
N ILE A 187 22.02 -19.36 1.47
CA ILE A 187 22.90 -20.28 0.75
C ILE A 187 24.34 -19.96 1.17
#